data_b2a874fbfab25194742a5e4d7f5338ec
#
_entry.id   b2a874fbfab25194742a5e4d7f5338ec
#
_cell.length_a   1.000
_cell.length_b   1.000
_cell.length_c   1.000
_cell.angle_alpha   90.00
_cell.angle_beta   90.00
_cell.angle_gamma   90.00
#
_symmetry.space_group_name_H-M   'P 1'
#
loop_
_entity.id
_entity.type
_entity.pdbx_description
1 polymer ?
#
loop_
_entity_poly.entity_id
_entity_poly.type
_entity_poly.pdbx_seq_one_letter_code
_entity_poly.pdbx_strand_id
1 'polypeptide(L)'
;MHIETHPFPPVLPEHATVMMSGSFPPTADKRSMAFHYPNYQNDMWRVYGAIFYDDPKHFEVAGEKRFDAARIRAFLVARGIAICPSVRRAIREKGNAADAHLRIIETLDLPAVVRQMPQLRHIITTGGKATDVLLGFTGDAKTQLKTGESLTFRLDDRELSLTRLPSTSRAYPLKLAQKIAAYRAFFQRCGLV
;
A
#
# COMPACT_ATOMS: atom_id res chain seq x y z
N MET A 1 -15.57 -22.54 4.18
CA MET A 1 -14.82 -21.42 3.60
C MET A 1 -13.59 -21.18 4.47
N HIS A 2 -12.40 -21.12 3.87
CA HIS A 2 -11.16 -20.93 4.61
C HIS A 2 -10.88 -19.45 4.88
N ILE A 3 -10.59 -19.09 6.13
CA ILE A 3 -10.17 -17.74 6.51
C ILE A 3 -8.64 -17.66 6.34
N GLU A 4 -8.18 -16.76 5.50
CA GLU A 4 -6.76 -16.47 5.32
C GLU A 4 -6.34 -15.30 6.21
N THR A 5 -5.18 -15.41 6.85
CA THR A 5 -4.51 -14.30 7.54
C THR A 5 -3.50 -13.65 6.59
N HIS A 6 -3.36 -12.34 6.64
CA HIS A 6 -2.37 -11.63 5.83
C HIS A 6 -0.97 -12.11 6.20
N PRO A 7 -0.19 -12.67 5.24
CA PRO A 7 1.05 -13.40 5.54
C PRO A 7 2.25 -12.50 5.86
N PHE A 8 2.16 -11.20 5.55
CA PHE A 8 3.29 -10.29 5.72
C PHE A 8 3.00 -9.32 6.87
N PRO A 9 3.89 -9.25 7.89
CA PRO A 9 3.76 -8.28 8.97
C PRO A 9 3.97 -6.86 8.44
N PRO A 10 3.34 -5.84 9.05
CA PRO A 10 3.57 -4.46 8.69
C PRO A 10 5.03 -4.04 8.96
N VAL A 11 5.47 -3.00 8.25
CA VAL A 11 6.74 -2.31 8.51
C VAL A 11 6.39 -0.90 8.96
N LEU A 12 6.66 -0.57 10.22
CA LEU A 12 6.22 0.65 10.88
C LEU A 12 7.43 1.39 11.49
N PRO A 13 8.27 2.06 10.68
CA PRO A 13 9.35 2.87 11.23
C PRO A 13 8.77 3.98 12.11
N GLU A 14 9.28 4.16 13.32
CA GLU A 14 8.79 5.16 14.27
C GLU A 14 8.77 6.58 13.68
N HIS A 15 9.78 6.90 12.87
CA HIS A 15 9.93 8.18 12.17
C HIS A 15 9.16 8.27 10.84
N ALA A 16 8.30 7.31 10.53
CA ALA A 16 7.56 7.34 9.28
C ALA A 16 6.60 8.52 9.20
N THR A 17 6.66 9.23 8.07
CA THR A 17 5.75 10.35 7.77
C THR A 17 4.65 9.96 6.78
N VAL A 18 4.87 8.89 6.03
CA VAL A 18 3.93 8.33 5.04
C VAL A 18 3.70 6.85 5.35
N MET A 19 2.44 6.41 5.29
CA MET A 19 2.07 4.99 5.34
C MET A 19 1.34 4.59 4.06
N MET A 20 1.80 3.55 3.40
CA MET A 20 1.10 2.93 2.29
C MET A 20 0.26 1.74 2.75
N SER A 21 -0.96 1.63 2.22
CA SER A 21 -1.92 0.60 2.58
C SER A 21 -2.54 -0.03 1.34
N GLY A 22 -2.28 -1.30 1.13
CA GLY A 22 -2.99 -2.16 0.19
C GLY A 22 -4.08 -2.97 0.91
N SER A 23 -4.85 -3.76 0.18
CA SER A 23 -5.88 -4.64 0.75
C SER A 23 -5.27 -5.98 1.21
N PHE A 24 -5.17 -6.94 0.31
CA PHE A 24 -4.74 -8.31 0.59
C PHE A 24 -3.85 -8.84 -0.55
N PRO A 25 -2.82 -9.65 -0.28
CA PRO A 25 -1.91 -10.10 -1.32
C PRO A 25 -2.57 -11.17 -2.20
N PRO A 26 -2.01 -11.45 -3.39
CA PRO A 26 -2.47 -12.56 -4.21
C PRO A 26 -2.27 -13.92 -3.51
N THR A 27 -2.83 -14.98 -4.08
CA THR A 27 -2.61 -16.38 -3.65
C THR A 27 -1.12 -16.73 -3.66
N ALA A 28 -0.71 -17.72 -2.84
CA ALA A 28 0.70 -18.06 -2.63
C ALA A 28 1.45 -18.40 -3.93
N ASP A 29 0.80 -19.08 -4.86
CA ASP A 29 1.33 -19.44 -6.19
C ASP A 29 1.71 -18.24 -7.06
N LYS A 30 1.17 -17.05 -6.78
CA LYS A 30 1.45 -15.80 -7.52
C LYS A 30 2.44 -14.88 -6.80
N ARG A 31 3.04 -15.32 -5.71
CA ARG A 31 4.01 -14.57 -4.93
C ARG A 31 5.43 -14.96 -5.34
N SER A 32 6.21 -14.00 -5.79
CA SER A 32 7.62 -14.22 -6.16
C SER A 32 8.60 -13.84 -5.03
N MET A 33 8.10 -13.32 -3.92
CA MET A 33 8.88 -13.00 -2.72
C MET A 33 8.01 -13.04 -1.46
N ALA A 34 8.62 -13.11 -0.29
CA ALA A 34 7.95 -13.09 1.02
C ALA A 34 7.85 -11.67 1.59
N PHE A 35 7.24 -10.74 0.83
CA PHE A 35 7.05 -9.34 1.23
C PHE A 35 5.83 -8.74 0.55
N HIS A 36 5.43 -7.54 0.96
CA HIS A 36 4.28 -6.82 0.41
C HIS A 36 4.42 -6.57 -1.10
N TYR A 37 3.29 -6.58 -1.82
CA TYR A 37 3.24 -6.53 -3.29
C TYR A 37 4.12 -7.59 -3.95
N PRO A 38 3.92 -8.87 -3.59
CA PRO A 38 4.83 -9.98 -3.89
C PRO A 38 4.82 -10.43 -5.34
N ASN A 39 3.81 -10.04 -6.13
CA ASN A 39 3.71 -10.47 -7.52
C ASN A 39 4.69 -9.66 -8.37
N TYR A 40 5.59 -10.35 -9.08
CA TYR A 40 6.57 -9.70 -9.97
C TYR A 40 5.94 -8.87 -11.10
N GLN A 41 4.71 -9.21 -11.49
CA GLN A 41 3.97 -8.41 -12.48
C GLN A 41 3.34 -7.15 -11.90
N ASN A 42 3.32 -6.96 -10.58
CA ASN A 42 2.85 -5.72 -9.97
C ASN A 42 3.90 -4.62 -10.13
N ASP A 43 3.47 -3.41 -10.46
CA ASP A 43 4.38 -2.31 -10.75
C ASP A 43 4.86 -1.54 -9.51
N MET A 44 4.41 -1.87 -8.29
CA MET A 44 4.71 -1.09 -7.08
C MET A 44 6.21 -0.79 -6.94
N TRP A 45 7.03 -1.82 -6.93
CA TRP A 45 8.46 -1.63 -6.67
C TRP A 45 9.21 -1.04 -7.87
N ARG A 46 8.65 -1.15 -9.10
CA ARG A 46 9.16 -0.41 -10.26
C ARG A 46 8.83 1.08 -10.17
N VAL A 47 7.64 1.42 -9.69
CA VAL A 47 7.24 2.82 -9.44
C VAL A 47 8.18 3.45 -8.41
N TYR A 48 8.44 2.77 -7.29
CA TYR A 48 9.35 3.27 -6.26
C TYR A 48 10.80 3.34 -6.74
N GLY A 49 11.29 2.35 -7.47
CA GLY A 49 12.63 2.37 -8.07
C GLY A 49 12.82 3.58 -9.00
N ALA A 50 11.85 3.82 -9.89
CA ALA A 50 11.88 4.97 -10.80
C ALA A 50 11.82 6.33 -10.09
N ILE A 51 11.09 6.43 -8.96
CA ILE A 51 10.93 7.69 -8.24
C ILE A 51 12.16 8.03 -7.41
N PHE A 52 12.68 7.07 -6.65
CA PHE A 52 13.70 7.31 -5.63
C PHE A 52 15.13 7.05 -6.12
N TYR A 53 15.30 6.34 -7.24
CA TYR A 53 16.60 5.94 -7.79
C TYR A 53 16.75 6.18 -9.29
N ASP A 54 15.73 6.75 -9.94
CA ASP A 54 15.66 6.92 -11.41
C ASP A 54 15.85 5.61 -12.19
N ASP A 55 15.63 4.47 -11.53
CA ASP A 55 15.76 3.13 -12.09
C ASP A 55 14.56 2.25 -11.72
N PRO A 56 13.64 1.97 -12.66
CA PRO A 56 12.51 1.09 -12.37
C PRO A 56 12.90 -0.36 -12.01
N LYS A 57 14.15 -0.76 -12.31
CA LYS A 57 14.67 -2.10 -11.98
C LYS A 57 15.44 -2.17 -10.68
N HIS A 58 15.60 -1.05 -9.98
CA HIS A 58 16.41 -0.94 -8.76
C HIS A 58 16.15 -2.06 -7.75
N PHE A 59 14.90 -2.45 -7.57
CA PHE A 59 14.50 -3.49 -6.62
C PHE A 59 14.38 -4.89 -7.23
N GLU A 60 14.64 -5.07 -8.52
CA GLU A 60 14.64 -6.38 -9.17
C GLU A 60 15.93 -7.15 -8.84
N VAL A 61 15.81 -8.47 -8.67
CA VAL A 61 16.97 -9.35 -8.56
C VAL A 61 17.44 -9.71 -9.97
N ALA A 62 18.71 -9.44 -10.26
CA ALA A 62 19.27 -9.69 -11.59
C ALA A 62 19.12 -11.17 -12.01
N GLY A 63 18.58 -11.40 -13.20
CA GLY A 63 18.37 -12.75 -13.74
C GLY A 63 17.17 -13.51 -13.16
N GLU A 64 16.42 -12.92 -12.22
CA GLU A 64 15.27 -13.56 -11.58
C GLU A 64 13.98 -12.72 -11.78
N LYS A 65 12.83 -13.41 -11.80
CA LYS A 65 11.51 -12.74 -11.88
C LYS A 65 10.96 -12.48 -10.47
N ARG A 66 11.74 -11.78 -9.66
CA ARG A 66 11.34 -11.37 -8.30
C ARG A 66 11.99 -10.05 -7.90
N PHE A 67 11.47 -9.44 -6.86
CA PHE A 67 12.08 -8.28 -6.21
C PHE A 67 12.88 -8.70 -4.97
N ASP A 68 13.84 -7.87 -4.59
CA ASP A 68 14.66 -8.04 -3.38
C ASP A 68 13.92 -7.48 -2.15
N ALA A 69 13.28 -8.37 -1.41
CA ALA A 69 12.50 -8.01 -0.23
C ALA A 69 13.34 -7.33 0.87
N ALA A 70 14.61 -7.73 1.03
CA ALA A 70 15.50 -7.14 2.04
C ALA A 70 15.88 -5.71 1.66
N ARG A 71 16.22 -5.47 0.39
CA ARG A 71 16.51 -4.13 -0.14
C ARG A 71 15.31 -3.21 -0.03
N ILE A 72 14.11 -3.69 -0.36
CA ILE A 72 12.86 -2.93 -0.24
C ILE A 72 12.60 -2.57 1.23
N ARG A 73 12.71 -3.51 2.16
CA ARG A 73 12.52 -3.24 3.59
C ARG A 73 13.51 -2.20 4.11
N ALA A 74 14.79 -2.32 3.77
CA ALA A 74 15.82 -1.37 4.16
C ALA A 74 15.52 0.04 3.61
N PHE A 75 15.10 0.13 2.36
CA PHE A 75 14.67 1.38 1.73
C PHE A 75 13.49 2.03 2.46
N LEU A 76 12.43 1.27 2.75
CA LEU A 76 11.24 1.78 3.44
C LEU A 76 11.60 2.34 4.82
N VAL A 77 12.41 1.61 5.59
CA VAL A 77 12.88 2.06 6.90
C VAL A 77 13.73 3.33 6.77
N ALA A 78 14.69 3.36 5.86
CA ALA A 78 15.58 4.52 5.68
C ALA A 78 14.82 5.78 5.24
N ARG A 79 13.75 5.64 4.46
CA ARG A 79 12.95 6.77 3.94
C ARG A 79 11.79 7.17 4.86
N GLY A 80 11.56 6.48 5.96
CA GLY A 80 10.41 6.77 6.81
C GLY A 80 9.08 6.53 6.12
N ILE A 81 9.01 5.47 5.31
CA ILE A 81 7.77 5.04 4.64
C ILE A 81 7.31 3.74 5.30
N ALA A 82 6.16 3.81 5.95
CA ALA A 82 5.51 2.63 6.52
C ALA A 82 4.71 1.86 5.47
N ILE A 83 4.53 0.57 5.70
CA ILE A 83 3.58 -0.26 4.95
C ILE A 83 2.75 -1.09 5.94
N CYS A 84 1.43 -0.94 5.87
CA CYS A 84 0.49 -1.66 6.69
C CYS A 84 -0.74 -2.05 5.85
N PRO A 85 -1.01 -3.34 5.67
CA PRO A 85 -2.21 -3.78 4.96
C PRO A 85 -3.49 -3.34 5.68
N SER A 86 -4.49 -2.90 4.91
CA SER A 86 -5.80 -2.53 5.47
C SER A 86 -6.62 -3.74 5.93
N VAL A 87 -6.37 -4.93 5.38
CA VAL A 87 -7.08 -6.17 5.68
C VAL A 87 -6.13 -7.16 6.34
N ARG A 88 -6.49 -7.60 7.54
CA ARG A 88 -5.73 -8.61 8.31
C ARG A 88 -6.18 -10.03 8.04
N ARG A 89 -7.50 -10.25 7.95
CA ARG A 89 -8.08 -11.58 7.68
C ARG A 89 -9.22 -11.46 6.67
N ALA A 90 -9.27 -12.39 5.75
CA ALA A 90 -10.29 -12.39 4.69
C ALA A 90 -10.62 -13.80 4.21
N ILE A 91 -11.72 -13.91 3.48
CA ILE A 91 -12.11 -15.11 2.72
C ILE A 91 -12.12 -14.76 1.25
N ARG A 92 -11.46 -15.59 0.41
CA ARG A 92 -11.55 -15.49 -1.04
C ARG A 92 -12.73 -16.32 -1.53
N GLU A 93 -13.78 -15.65 -1.96
CA GLU A 93 -15.01 -16.32 -2.37
C GLU A 93 -14.87 -17.07 -3.69
N LYS A 94 -13.96 -16.62 -4.59
CA LYS A 94 -13.70 -17.25 -5.88
C LYS A 94 -12.28 -17.77 -6.07
N GLY A 95 -11.50 -17.90 -4.99
CA GLY A 95 -10.14 -18.44 -5.02
C GLY A 95 -9.13 -17.62 -5.85
N ASN A 96 -9.46 -16.37 -6.22
CA ASN A 96 -8.59 -15.49 -7.00
C ASN A 96 -8.13 -14.27 -6.21
N ALA A 97 -7.24 -13.47 -6.80
CA ALA A 97 -6.67 -12.28 -6.16
C ALA A 97 -7.53 -11.02 -6.31
N ALA A 98 -8.72 -11.10 -6.91
CA ALA A 98 -9.53 -9.93 -7.15
C ALA A 98 -10.20 -9.42 -5.87
N ASP A 99 -9.98 -8.15 -5.56
CA ASP A 99 -10.58 -7.46 -4.41
C ASP A 99 -12.11 -7.54 -4.38
N ALA A 100 -12.75 -7.61 -5.55
CA ALA A 100 -14.21 -7.72 -5.69
C ALA A 100 -14.79 -8.99 -5.02
N HIS A 101 -13.97 -10.04 -4.87
CA HIS A 101 -14.37 -11.33 -4.30
C HIS A 101 -13.66 -11.63 -2.98
N LEU A 102 -13.16 -10.58 -2.34
CA LEU A 102 -12.53 -10.66 -1.04
C LEU A 102 -13.52 -10.22 0.05
N ARG A 103 -14.01 -11.17 0.84
CA ARG A 103 -14.83 -10.88 2.00
C ARG A 103 -13.94 -10.63 3.20
N ILE A 104 -13.97 -9.40 3.70
CA ILE A 104 -13.17 -8.97 4.84
C ILE A 104 -13.74 -9.55 6.12
N ILE A 105 -12.88 -10.15 6.94
CA ILE A 105 -13.21 -10.68 8.27
C ILE A 105 -12.63 -9.77 9.35
N GLU A 106 -11.43 -9.22 9.13
CA GLU A 106 -10.75 -8.36 10.09
C GLU A 106 -9.91 -7.31 9.33
N THR A 107 -10.04 -6.07 9.75
CA THR A 107 -9.22 -4.94 9.26
C THR A 107 -8.07 -4.63 10.19
N LEU A 108 -7.18 -3.73 9.78
CA LEU A 108 -6.19 -3.15 10.67
C LEU A 108 -6.88 -2.37 11.82
N ASP A 109 -6.18 -2.27 12.95
CA ASP A 109 -6.50 -1.29 14.01
C ASP A 109 -5.70 -0.02 13.70
N LEU A 110 -6.31 0.91 12.94
CA LEU A 110 -5.63 2.14 12.51
C LEU A 110 -5.15 2.99 13.68
N PRO A 111 -5.95 3.23 14.74
CA PRO A 111 -5.47 3.96 15.92
C PRO A 111 -4.21 3.34 16.54
N ALA A 112 -4.18 2.02 16.72
CA ALA A 112 -3.02 1.33 17.29
C ALA A 112 -1.78 1.42 16.39
N VAL A 113 -1.97 1.37 15.07
CA VAL A 113 -0.89 1.52 14.08
C VAL A 113 -0.34 2.95 14.09
N VAL A 114 -1.22 3.95 14.07
CA VAL A 114 -0.83 5.38 14.04
C VAL A 114 -0.08 5.79 15.31
N ARG A 115 -0.44 5.24 16.48
CA ARG A 115 0.29 5.50 17.73
C ARG A 115 1.76 5.07 17.70
N GLN A 116 2.13 4.07 16.89
CA GLN A 116 3.51 3.61 16.73
C GLN A 116 4.36 4.54 15.87
N MET A 117 3.75 5.48 15.16
CA MET A 117 4.43 6.38 14.23
C MET A 117 4.06 7.84 14.54
N PRO A 118 4.67 8.46 15.55
CA PRO A 118 4.29 9.81 16.03
C PRO A 118 4.41 10.90 14.94
N GLN A 119 5.23 10.69 13.91
CA GLN A 119 5.43 11.63 12.81
C GLN A 119 4.53 11.36 11.59
N LEU A 120 3.70 10.32 11.61
CA LEU A 120 2.83 10.00 10.48
C LEU A 120 1.85 11.14 10.20
N ARG A 121 1.78 11.57 8.93
CA ARG A 121 0.89 12.63 8.43
C ARG A 121 0.06 12.20 7.23
N HIS A 122 0.60 11.29 6.41
CA HIS A 122 0.02 10.94 5.13
C HIS A 122 -0.21 9.43 5.02
N ILE A 123 -1.42 9.05 4.65
CA ILE A 123 -1.77 7.66 4.35
C ILE A 123 -2.13 7.59 2.87
N ILE A 124 -1.54 6.64 2.15
CA ILE A 124 -1.92 6.35 0.77
C ILE A 124 -2.55 4.97 0.65
N THR A 125 -3.58 4.88 -0.17
CA THR A 125 -4.18 3.62 -0.58
C THR A 125 -3.95 3.38 -2.07
N THR A 126 -3.83 2.12 -2.46
CA THR A 126 -3.45 1.70 -3.81
C THR A 126 -4.56 0.89 -4.50
N GLY A 127 -5.78 1.10 -4.09
CA GLY A 127 -6.96 0.42 -4.65
C GLY A 127 -8.23 0.72 -3.88
N GLY A 128 -9.38 0.45 -4.47
CA GLY A 128 -10.69 0.76 -3.91
C GLY A 128 -10.94 0.10 -2.56
N LYS A 129 -10.71 -1.21 -2.44
CA LYS A 129 -10.97 -1.96 -1.21
C LYS A 129 -10.18 -1.42 -0.01
N ALA A 130 -8.89 -1.10 -0.19
CA ALA A 130 -8.09 -0.50 0.86
C ALA A 130 -8.61 0.91 1.22
N THR A 131 -9.02 1.70 0.22
CA THR A 131 -9.63 3.01 0.43
C THR A 131 -10.91 2.91 1.25
N ASP A 132 -11.81 1.99 0.90
CA ASP A 132 -13.09 1.81 1.61
C ASP A 132 -12.87 1.45 3.09
N VAL A 133 -11.89 0.58 3.37
CA VAL A 133 -11.53 0.24 4.76
C VAL A 133 -11.02 1.47 5.51
N LEU A 134 -10.12 2.26 4.91
CA LEU A 134 -9.54 3.44 5.57
C LEU A 134 -10.57 4.56 5.75
N LEU A 135 -11.50 4.73 4.80
CA LEU A 135 -12.61 5.67 4.91
C LEU A 135 -13.49 5.39 6.14
N GLY A 136 -13.63 4.13 6.55
CA GLY A 136 -14.35 3.76 7.77
C GLY A 136 -13.81 4.41 9.06
N PHE A 137 -12.55 4.88 9.06
CA PHE A 137 -11.94 5.57 10.20
C PHE A 137 -12.05 7.10 10.13
N THR A 138 -12.57 7.67 9.04
CA THR A 138 -12.61 9.13 8.86
C THR A 138 -13.84 9.79 9.49
N GLY A 139 -14.78 9.01 10.00
CA GLY A 139 -16.02 9.51 10.61
C GLY A 139 -17.10 9.90 9.60
N ASP A 140 -16.82 9.87 8.29
CA ASP A 140 -17.79 10.15 7.24
C ASP A 140 -18.04 8.90 6.38
N ALA A 141 -19.05 8.14 6.73
CA ALA A 141 -19.44 6.89 6.06
C ALA A 141 -19.97 7.09 4.61
N LYS A 142 -20.23 8.33 4.19
CA LYS A 142 -20.75 8.65 2.84
C LYS A 142 -19.67 9.15 1.90
N THR A 143 -18.49 9.47 2.40
CA THR A 143 -17.39 9.97 1.59
C THR A 143 -16.90 8.87 0.64
N GLN A 144 -16.84 9.20 -0.63
CA GLN A 144 -16.16 8.40 -1.64
C GLN A 144 -14.90 9.14 -2.07
N LEU A 145 -13.78 8.42 -2.14
CA LEU A 145 -12.51 8.98 -2.59
C LEU A 145 -12.15 8.37 -3.95
N LYS A 146 -12.12 9.20 -4.99
CA LYS A 146 -11.71 8.78 -6.33
C LYS A 146 -10.18 8.72 -6.44
N THR A 147 -9.69 8.00 -7.43
CA THR A 147 -8.26 7.96 -7.74
C THR A 147 -7.72 9.37 -8.00
N GLY A 148 -6.65 9.74 -7.32
CA GLY A 148 -6.03 11.06 -7.36
C GLY A 148 -6.56 12.05 -6.32
N GLU A 149 -7.65 11.75 -5.64
CA GLU A 149 -8.22 12.60 -4.60
C GLU A 149 -7.60 12.36 -3.23
N SER A 150 -7.66 13.37 -2.40
CA SER A 150 -7.21 13.34 -1.00
C SER A 150 -8.28 13.96 -0.10
N LEU A 151 -8.35 13.49 1.12
CA LEU A 151 -9.12 14.12 2.18
C LEU A 151 -8.27 14.22 3.46
N THR A 152 -8.60 15.18 4.31
CA THR A 152 -8.02 15.32 5.65
C THR A 152 -9.03 14.88 6.68
N PHE A 153 -8.58 14.14 7.69
CA PHE A 153 -9.42 13.68 8.79
C PHE A 153 -8.66 13.71 10.12
N ARG A 154 -9.38 13.66 11.21
CA ARG A 154 -8.78 13.56 12.56
C ARG A 154 -8.93 12.14 13.09
N LEU A 155 -7.85 11.64 13.64
CA LEU A 155 -7.82 10.38 14.37
C LEU A 155 -7.17 10.65 15.72
N ASP A 156 -7.92 10.48 16.81
CA ASP A 156 -7.54 10.99 18.13
C ASP A 156 -7.17 12.49 18.03
N ASP A 157 -6.03 12.91 18.53
CA ASP A 157 -5.56 14.31 18.49
C ASP A 157 -4.77 14.67 17.22
N ARG A 158 -4.70 13.76 16.24
CA ARG A 158 -3.84 13.91 15.05
C ARG A 158 -4.65 14.19 13.80
N GLU A 159 -4.17 15.14 13.02
CA GLU A 159 -4.65 15.40 11.66
C GLU A 159 -3.84 14.56 10.68
N LEU A 160 -4.53 13.77 9.85
CA LEU A 160 -3.97 12.89 8.85
C LEU A 160 -4.61 13.16 7.49
N SER A 161 -3.84 12.99 6.42
CA SER A 161 -4.40 12.96 5.06
C SER A 161 -4.51 11.53 4.55
N LEU A 162 -5.60 11.22 3.87
CA LEU A 162 -5.81 9.99 3.13
C LEU A 162 -5.85 10.31 1.65
N THR A 163 -4.95 9.71 0.86
CA THR A 163 -4.88 9.89 -0.60
C THR A 163 -5.08 8.55 -1.30
N ARG A 164 -6.00 8.50 -2.25
CA ARG A 164 -6.14 7.33 -3.12
C ARG A 164 -5.28 7.50 -4.36
N LEU A 165 -4.22 6.69 -4.48
CA LEU A 165 -3.38 6.62 -5.67
C LEU A 165 -3.86 5.52 -6.62
N PRO A 166 -3.48 5.57 -7.91
CA PRO A 166 -3.83 4.52 -8.87
C PRO A 166 -3.25 3.18 -8.44
N SER A 167 -4.01 2.11 -8.70
CA SER A 167 -3.54 0.74 -8.46
C SER A 167 -2.26 0.45 -9.26
N THR A 168 -1.31 -0.21 -8.61
CA THR A 168 -0.08 -0.68 -9.25
C THR A 168 -0.24 -2.05 -9.93
N SER A 169 -1.41 -2.67 -9.83
CA SER A 169 -1.73 -3.89 -10.59
C SER A 169 -1.60 -3.65 -12.09
N ARG A 170 -1.06 -4.64 -12.82
CA ARG A 170 -1.06 -4.59 -14.29
C ARG A 170 -2.45 -4.71 -14.91
N ALA A 171 -3.40 -5.28 -14.19
CA ALA A 171 -4.80 -5.30 -14.62
C ALA A 171 -5.46 -3.91 -14.57
N TYR A 172 -4.88 -2.95 -13.87
CA TYR A 172 -5.39 -1.58 -13.84
C TYR A 172 -4.96 -0.84 -15.13
N PRO A 173 -5.91 -0.22 -15.88
CA PRO A 173 -5.67 0.29 -17.23
C PRO A 173 -4.92 1.63 -17.23
N LEU A 174 -3.72 1.65 -16.63
CA LEU A 174 -2.84 2.81 -16.57
C LEU A 174 -1.40 2.37 -16.87
N LYS A 175 -0.72 3.09 -17.77
CA LYS A 175 0.67 2.79 -18.13
C LYS A 175 1.63 3.07 -16.95
N LEU A 176 2.74 2.36 -16.89
CA LEU A 176 3.75 2.52 -15.82
C LEU A 176 4.20 3.98 -15.67
N ALA A 177 4.46 4.69 -16.75
CA ALA A 177 4.88 6.10 -16.71
C ALA A 177 3.83 7.01 -16.02
N GLN A 178 2.56 6.75 -16.25
CA GLN A 178 1.47 7.51 -15.62
C GLN A 178 1.33 7.16 -14.12
N LYS A 179 1.55 5.90 -13.75
CA LYS A 179 1.63 5.49 -12.33
C LYS A 179 2.80 6.20 -11.65
N ILE A 180 3.99 6.19 -12.26
CA ILE A 180 5.18 6.89 -11.75
C ILE A 180 4.88 8.37 -11.54
N ALA A 181 4.28 9.04 -12.52
CA ALA A 181 3.94 10.47 -12.42
C ALA A 181 3.00 10.76 -11.24
N ALA A 182 1.95 9.96 -11.05
CA ALA A 182 0.98 10.14 -9.97
C ALA A 182 1.62 9.95 -8.58
N TYR A 183 2.44 8.91 -8.41
CA TYR A 183 3.13 8.64 -7.15
C TYR A 183 4.24 9.66 -6.88
N ARG A 184 5.00 10.06 -7.90
CA ARG A 184 6.04 11.10 -7.79
C ARG A 184 5.43 12.42 -7.31
N ALA A 185 4.35 12.86 -7.92
CA ALA A 185 3.63 14.08 -7.51
C ALA A 185 3.16 14.02 -6.04
N PHE A 186 2.73 12.86 -5.58
CA PHE A 186 2.39 12.66 -4.17
C PHE A 186 3.63 12.80 -3.27
N PHE A 187 4.72 12.08 -3.56
CA PHE A 187 5.94 12.11 -2.73
C PHE A 187 6.62 13.47 -2.73
N GLN A 188 6.55 14.22 -3.82
CA GLN A 188 7.01 15.61 -3.88
C GLN A 188 6.22 16.51 -2.90
N ARG A 189 4.88 16.38 -2.87
CA ARG A 189 4.06 17.14 -1.91
C ARG A 189 4.37 16.77 -0.45
N CYS A 190 4.82 15.55 -0.20
CA CYS A 190 5.22 15.09 1.13
C CYS A 190 6.68 15.42 1.48
N GLY A 191 7.46 16.00 0.56
CA GLY A 191 8.87 16.33 0.76
C GLY A 191 9.81 15.12 0.84
N LEU A 192 9.44 13.99 0.22
CA LEU A 192 10.25 12.77 0.22
C LEU A 192 11.13 12.63 -1.04
N VAL A 193 10.84 13.39 -2.07
CA VAL A 193 11.61 13.49 -3.34
C VAL A 193 11.57 14.89 -3.89
#